data_f8421c850c337d4417b2becdaa9fc29b
#
_entry.id   f8421c850c337d4417b2becdaa9fc29b
#
_cell.length_a   1.000
_cell.length_b   1.000
_cell.length_c   1.000
_cell.angle_alpha   90.00
_cell.angle_beta   90.00
_cell.angle_gamma   90.00
#
_symmetry.space_group_name_H-M   'P 1'
#
loop_
_entity.id
_entity.type
_entity.pdbx_description
1 polymer ?
#
loop_
_entity_poly.entity_id
_entity_poly.type
_entity_poly.pdbx_seq_one_letter_code
_entity_poly.pdbx_strand_id
1 'polypeptide(L)'
;MSSIVSGNEVTKSFEMVLENLSEKEQLVIEKRIWVNWEKETLQSIGNSFEKPITRERVRQIENSGVKKIGRVVKSSILGQIQEKALELINMHGGVMLRDKIVNTIIQELQISSDVNAGIIEIVIQSDFEIVKSKPKNGTKTFFYKQKISPKLIMAIHSEAVKILRKKKDVMEMDELYIVIQNKFSQKGLKVEKTLIDSSLEVFEDIVKWEENLIGLTRWKILNPKTLKDKTVYVMNKEKIPMHFIDIANKITEHLGDTVKVNTIHNELIRNNNFVLIGRWIYALKSWWFNSGTVLDVIVWVLKKEWKPMSTDEIAEKVLKTRDVKKTTIYMNLQNKEVIERVWRNFYQLKK
;
A
#
# COMPACT_ATOMS: atom_id res chain seq x y z
N MET A 1 25.29 -26.25 0.30
CA MET A 1 25.58 -25.78 -1.08
C MET A 1 24.27 -25.84 -1.83
N SER A 2 23.58 -24.73 -2.02
CA SER A 2 22.37 -24.66 -2.85
C SER A 2 22.84 -24.73 -4.31
N SER A 3 22.55 -25.85 -4.99
CA SER A 3 22.78 -25.96 -6.42
C SER A 3 21.86 -24.97 -7.14
N ILE A 4 22.47 -24.06 -7.89
CA ILE A 4 21.74 -23.16 -8.80
C ILE A 4 20.97 -24.06 -9.78
N VAL A 5 19.64 -24.01 -9.71
CA VAL A 5 18.79 -24.73 -10.66
C VAL A 5 18.85 -24.02 -12.00
N SER A 6 19.53 -24.60 -12.99
CA SER A 6 19.65 -24.04 -14.31
C SER A 6 18.26 -23.87 -14.93
N GLY A 7 17.96 -22.69 -15.49
CA GLY A 7 16.68 -22.43 -16.17
C GLY A 7 16.37 -23.43 -17.28
N ASN A 8 17.43 -23.93 -17.92
CA ASN A 8 17.35 -24.98 -18.94
C ASN A 8 16.90 -26.33 -18.36
N GLU A 9 17.23 -26.64 -17.10
CA GLU A 9 16.79 -27.87 -16.42
C GLU A 9 15.31 -27.83 -16.04
N VAL A 10 14.81 -26.67 -15.57
CA VAL A 10 13.39 -26.48 -15.26
C VAL A 10 12.54 -26.64 -16.52
N THR A 11 12.95 -26.02 -17.63
CA THR A 11 12.23 -26.07 -18.90
C THR A 11 12.23 -27.47 -19.46
N LYS A 12 13.39 -28.14 -19.52
CA LYS A 12 13.49 -29.53 -19.99
C LYS A 12 12.69 -30.50 -19.12
N SER A 13 12.76 -30.36 -17.80
CA SER A 13 11.96 -31.19 -16.90
C SER A 13 10.47 -30.99 -17.10
N PHE A 14 10.04 -29.77 -17.42
CA PHE A 14 8.66 -29.48 -17.72
C PHE A 14 8.22 -30.09 -19.07
N GLU A 15 9.05 -30.00 -20.09
CA GLU A 15 8.82 -30.67 -21.40
C GLU A 15 8.64 -32.18 -21.23
N MET A 16 9.51 -32.86 -20.47
CA MET A 16 9.37 -34.30 -20.15
C MET A 16 8.05 -34.61 -19.41
N VAL A 17 7.59 -33.70 -18.55
CA VAL A 17 6.30 -33.86 -17.87
C VAL A 17 5.14 -33.70 -18.85
N LEU A 18 5.25 -32.80 -19.84
CA LEU A 18 4.23 -32.61 -20.87
C LEU A 18 4.07 -33.85 -21.77
N GLU A 19 5.13 -34.61 -22.04
CA GLU A 19 5.08 -35.89 -22.83
C GLU A 19 4.14 -36.94 -22.20
N ASN A 20 3.85 -36.85 -20.90
CA ASN A 20 2.90 -37.74 -20.23
C ASN A 20 1.42 -37.29 -20.40
N LEU A 21 1.17 -36.22 -21.10
CA LEU A 21 -0.19 -35.70 -21.36
C LEU A 21 -0.69 -36.24 -22.73
N SER A 22 -2.01 -36.22 -22.91
CA SER A 22 -2.56 -36.43 -24.24
C SER A 22 -2.27 -35.22 -25.14
N GLU A 23 -2.18 -35.41 -26.45
CA GLU A 23 -1.91 -34.35 -27.43
C GLU A 23 -2.79 -33.11 -27.23
N LYS A 24 -4.08 -33.32 -26.93
CA LYS A 24 -5.02 -32.21 -26.66
C LYS A 24 -4.71 -31.45 -25.36
N GLU A 25 -4.30 -32.17 -24.31
CA GLU A 25 -3.91 -31.56 -23.03
C GLU A 25 -2.60 -30.79 -23.17
N GLN A 26 -1.61 -31.40 -23.87
CA GLN A 26 -0.34 -30.77 -24.15
C GLN A 26 -0.52 -29.49 -24.95
N LEU A 27 -1.26 -29.53 -26.06
CA LEU A 27 -1.56 -28.33 -26.87
C LEU A 27 -2.21 -27.20 -26.07
N VAL A 28 -3.19 -27.55 -25.22
CA VAL A 28 -3.86 -26.55 -24.39
C VAL A 28 -2.90 -25.94 -23.38
N ILE A 29 -2.09 -26.74 -22.69
CA ILE A 29 -1.13 -26.26 -21.69
C ILE A 29 -0.05 -25.40 -22.35
N GLU A 30 0.52 -25.85 -23.48
CA GLU A 30 1.51 -25.06 -24.22
C GLU A 30 0.99 -23.72 -24.66
N LYS A 31 -0.20 -23.62 -25.26
CA LYS A 31 -0.82 -22.38 -25.69
C LYS A 31 -1.18 -21.45 -24.52
N ARG A 32 -1.35 -22.00 -23.31
CA ARG A 32 -1.56 -21.20 -22.09
C ARG A 32 -0.27 -20.63 -21.52
N ILE A 33 0.88 -21.18 -21.89
CA ILE A 33 2.21 -20.79 -21.36
C ILE A 33 3.04 -20.04 -22.41
N TRP A 34 3.07 -20.49 -23.66
CA TRP A 34 4.16 -20.26 -24.61
C TRP A 34 3.96 -19.18 -25.66
N VAL A 35 2.75 -18.68 -25.95
CA VAL A 35 2.58 -17.77 -27.07
C VAL A 35 2.89 -16.34 -26.66
N ASN A 36 4.01 -15.81 -27.18
CA ASN A 36 4.41 -14.38 -27.15
C ASN A 36 4.31 -13.66 -25.80
N TRP A 37 4.58 -14.37 -24.69
CA TRP A 37 4.44 -13.83 -23.32
C TRP A 37 3.01 -13.46 -22.92
N GLU A 38 2.04 -13.58 -23.83
CA GLU A 38 0.62 -13.38 -23.60
C GLU A 38 -0.11 -14.74 -23.61
N LYS A 39 -0.89 -15.00 -22.58
CA LYS A 39 -1.71 -16.20 -22.47
C LYS A 39 -2.84 -16.14 -23.50
N GLU A 40 -2.91 -17.12 -24.43
CA GLU A 40 -4.06 -17.22 -25.30
C GLU A 40 -5.35 -17.41 -24.50
N THR A 41 -6.45 -16.81 -24.98
CA THR A 41 -7.76 -16.98 -24.34
C THR A 41 -8.27 -18.41 -24.57
N LEU A 42 -9.04 -18.91 -23.61
CA LEU A 42 -9.66 -20.24 -23.77
C LEU A 42 -10.54 -20.33 -25.03
N GLN A 43 -11.13 -19.23 -25.47
CA GLN A 43 -11.93 -19.17 -26.68
C GLN A 43 -11.05 -19.28 -27.94
N SER A 44 -9.93 -18.55 -27.98
CA SER A 44 -8.95 -18.63 -29.07
C SER A 44 -8.43 -20.05 -29.24
N ILE A 45 -8.03 -20.68 -28.13
CA ILE A 45 -7.56 -22.08 -28.12
C ILE A 45 -8.67 -23.03 -28.61
N GLY A 46 -9.92 -22.81 -28.15
CA GLY A 46 -11.06 -23.62 -28.62
C GLY A 46 -11.31 -23.52 -30.11
N ASN A 47 -11.13 -22.36 -30.69
CA ASN A 47 -11.29 -22.14 -32.14
C ASN A 47 -10.12 -22.71 -32.98
N SER A 48 -8.94 -22.93 -32.36
CA SER A 48 -7.76 -23.48 -33.09
C SER A 48 -7.74 -24.99 -33.24
N PHE A 49 -8.70 -25.71 -32.67
CA PHE A 49 -8.85 -27.14 -32.91
C PHE A 49 -9.47 -27.41 -34.29
N GLU A 50 -9.11 -28.49 -34.94
CA GLU A 50 -9.71 -28.91 -36.24
C GLU A 50 -11.25 -28.91 -36.20
N LYS A 51 -11.82 -29.39 -35.11
CA LYS A 51 -13.24 -29.20 -34.77
C LYS A 51 -13.31 -28.27 -33.61
N PRO A 52 -13.79 -27.01 -33.83
CA PRO A 52 -13.89 -26.02 -32.77
C PRO A 52 -14.65 -26.52 -31.55
N ILE A 53 -14.06 -26.33 -30.38
CA ILE A 53 -14.64 -26.73 -29.09
C ILE A 53 -14.94 -25.53 -28.23
N THR A 54 -15.89 -25.69 -27.30
CA THR A 54 -16.32 -24.59 -26.42
C THR A 54 -15.23 -24.20 -25.43
N ARG A 55 -15.22 -22.91 -25.02
CA ARG A 55 -14.37 -22.40 -23.95
C ARG A 55 -14.38 -23.27 -22.70
N GLU A 56 -15.55 -23.79 -22.33
CA GLU A 56 -15.70 -24.65 -21.14
C GLU A 56 -15.01 -26.00 -21.36
N ARG A 57 -15.07 -26.56 -22.57
CA ARG A 57 -14.37 -27.80 -22.88
C ARG A 57 -12.83 -27.63 -22.82
N VAL A 58 -12.31 -26.52 -23.34
CA VAL A 58 -10.89 -26.16 -23.19
C VAL A 58 -10.49 -26.07 -21.72
N ARG A 59 -11.32 -25.41 -20.87
CA ARG A 59 -11.09 -25.32 -19.43
C ARG A 59 -11.06 -26.68 -18.74
N GLN A 60 -11.91 -27.63 -19.18
CA GLN A 60 -11.89 -29.01 -18.65
C GLN A 60 -10.61 -29.74 -19.03
N ILE A 61 -10.14 -29.59 -20.28
CA ILE A 61 -8.89 -30.16 -20.77
C ILE A 61 -7.71 -29.55 -19.99
N GLU A 62 -7.65 -28.22 -19.82
CA GLU A 62 -6.63 -27.53 -19.02
C GLU A 62 -6.57 -28.11 -17.60
N ASN A 63 -7.71 -28.20 -16.92
CA ASN A 63 -7.78 -28.75 -15.56
C ASN A 63 -7.36 -30.22 -15.48
N SER A 64 -7.69 -31.02 -16.49
CA SER A 64 -7.25 -32.46 -16.57
C SER A 64 -5.74 -32.54 -16.72
N GLY A 65 -5.16 -31.77 -17.64
CA GLY A 65 -3.72 -31.69 -17.84
C GLY A 65 -2.97 -31.26 -16.59
N VAL A 66 -3.40 -30.17 -15.95
CA VAL A 66 -2.80 -29.66 -14.70
C VAL A 66 -2.82 -30.74 -13.60
N LYS A 67 -3.91 -31.47 -13.42
CA LYS A 67 -3.98 -32.56 -12.44
C LYS A 67 -3.02 -33.73 -12.76
N LYS A 68 -2.82 -34.09 -14.06
CA LYS A 68 -1.86 -35.08 -14.46
C LYS A 68 -0.42 -34.62 -14.19
N ILE A 69 -0.10 -33.36 -14.51
CA ILE A 69 1.19 -32.74 -14.18
C ILE A 69 1.49 -32.93 -12.69
N GLY A 70 0.53 -32.60 -11.79
CA GLY A 70 0.73 -32.71 -10.35
C GLY A 70 1.03 -34.11 -9.81
N ARG A 71 0.70 -35.17 -10.57
CA ARG A 71 1.05 -36.53 -10.20
C ARG A 71 2.51 -36.88 -10.55
N VAL A 72 3.02 -36.30 -11.62
CA VAL A 72 4.36 -36.64 -12.16
C VAL A 72 5.43 -35.69 -11.58
N VAL A 73 5.09 -34.43 -11.35
CA VAL A 73 6.02 -33.37 -10.89
C VAL A 73 6.74 -33.77 -9.61
N LYS A 74 6.10 -34.45 -8.67
CA LYS A 74 6.68 -34.81 -7.36
C LYS A 74 7.97 -35.62 -7.45
N SER A 75 8.16 -36.37 -8.51
CA SER A 75 9.36 -37.15 -8.75
C SER A 75 10.45 -36.44 -9.58
N SER A 76 10.21 -35.16 -9.93
CA SER A 76 11.10 -34.36 -10.74
C SER A 76 11.66 -33.16 -9.95
N ILE A 77 12.62 -32.42 -10.55
CA ILE A 77 13.15 -31.17 -9.98
C ILE A 77 12.04 -30.13 -9.76
N LEU A 78 10.95 -30.19 -10.52
CA LEU A 78 9.79 -29.31 -10.37
C LEU A 78 9.03 -29.55 -9.04
N GLY A 79 9.22 -30.71 -8.39
CA GLY A 79 8.69 -31.01 -7.07
C GLY A 79 9.16 -30.01 -6.01
N GLN A 80 10.41 -29.52 -6.11
CA GLN A 80 10.94 -28.50 -5.21
C GLN A 80 10.16 -27.19 -5.31
N ILE A 81 9.66 -26.83 -6.48
CA ILE A 81 8.80 -25.65 -6.69
C ILE A 81 7.47 -25.82 -5.95
N GLN A 82 6.86 -27.01 -6.01
CA GLN A 82 5.61 -27.30 -5.29
C GLN A 82 5.81 -27.27 -3.77
N GLU A 83 6.86 -27.91 -3.27
CA GLU A 83 7.19 -27.96 -1.84
C GLU A 83 7.42 -26.54 -1.32
N LYS A 84 8.22 -25.74 -2.05
CA LYS A 84 8.49 -24.34 -1.68
C LYS A 84 7.25 -23.47 -1.74
N ALA A 85 6.40 -23.66 -2.75
CA ALA A 85 5.12 -22.95 -2.83
C ALA A 85 4.22 -23.26 -1.63
N LEU A 86 4.13 -24.51 -1.22
CA LEU A 86 3.32 -24.95 -0.09
C LEU A 86 3.87 -24.38 1.24
N GLU A 87 5.20 -24.38 1.39
CA GLU A 87 5.89 -23.75 2.54
C GLU A 87 5.55 -22.26 2.62
N LEU A 88 5.77 -21.51 1.54
CA LEU A 88 5.51 -20.08 1.47
C LEU A 88 4.04 -19.72 1.75
N ILE A 89 3.11 -20.46 1.17
CA ILE A 89 1.68 -20.28 1.43
C ILE A 89 1.37 -20.53 2.91
N ASN A 90 1.98 -21.57 3.52
CA ASN A 90 1.80 -21.86 4.95
C ASN A 90 2.32 -20.72 5.83
N MET A 91 3.51 -20.21 5.55
CA MET A 91 4.11 -19.08 6.29
C MET A 91 3.24 -17.81 6.21
N HIS A 92 2.53 -17.61 5.11
CA HIS A 92 1.62 -16.48 4.88
C HIS A 92 0.17 -16.77 5.29
N GLY A 93 -0.05 -17.70 6.23
CA GLY A 93 -1.39 -18.00 6.74
C GLY A 93 -2.31 -18.69 5.74
N GLY A 94 -1.77 -19.25 4.68
CA GLY A 94 -2.50 -20.05 3.70
C GLY A 94 -3.03 -19.29 2.48
N VAL A 95 -2.64 -18.02 2.31
CA VAL A 95 -3.00 -17.18 1.15
C VAL A 95 -1.78 -16.38 0.71
N MET A 96 -1.49 -16.32 -0.59
CA MET A 96 -0.38 -15.53 -1.11
C MET A 96 -0.68 -15.02 -2.53
N LEU A 97 -0.27 -13.78 -2.83
CA LEU A 97 -0.41 -13.20 -4.17
C LEU A 97 0.40 -13.99 -5.20
N ARG A 98 -0.17 -14.14 -6.41
CA ARG A 98 0.47 -14.86 -7.53
C ARG A 98 1.87 -14.30 -7.85
N ASP A 99 2.00 -13.00 -7.98
CA ASP A 99 3.27 -12.39 -8.37
C ASP A 99 4.31 -12.50 -7.23
N LYS A 100 3.87 -12.38 -5.98
CA LYS A 100 4.72 -12.51 -4.81
C LYS A 100 5.30 -13.93 -4.68
N ILE A 101 4.45 -14.96 -4.80
CA ILE A 101 4.91 -16.36 -4.67
C ILE A 101 5.83 -16.76 -5.81
N VAL A 102 5.52 -16.40 -7.06
CA VAL A 102 6.35 -16.71 -8.22
C VAL A 102 7.73 -16.05 -8.10
N ASN A 103 7.76 -14.75 -7.77
CA ASN A 103 9.02 -14.02 -7.62
C ASN A 103 9.86 -14.56 -6.46
N THR A 104 9.23 -14.89 -5.33
CA THR A 104 9.94 -15.46 -4.17
C THR A 104 10.54 -16.83 -4.52
N ILE A 105 9.80 -17.71 -5.22
CA ILE A 105 10.31 -19.01 -5.66
C ILE A 105 11.49 -18.86 -6.61
N ILE A 106 11.40 -17.94 -7.59
CA ILE A 106 12.50 -17.65 -8.51
C ILE A 106 13.76 -17.23 -7.73
N GLN A 107 13.61 -16.34 -6.74
CA GLN A 107 14.72 -15.86 -5.95
C GLN A 107 15.31 -16.92 -5.02
N GLU A 108 14.49 -17.65 -4.28
CA GLU A 108 14.96 -18.60 -3.27
C GLU A 108 15.55 -19.88 -3.88
N LEU A 109 14.98 -20.36 -4.99
CA LEU A 109 15.52 -21.50 -5.73
C LEU A 109 16.56 -21.08 -6.76
N GLN A 110 16.91 -19.78 -6.83
CA GLN A 110 17.88 -19.24 -7.78
C GLN A 110 17.60 -19.66 -9.24
N ILE A 111 16.33 -19.68 -9.61
CA ILE A 111 15.91 -20.04 -10.95
C ILE A 111 16.32 -18.91 -11.91
N SER A 112 16.92 -19.28 -13.06
CA SER A 112 17.30 -18.29 -14.08
C SER A 112 16.08 -17.47 -14.55
N SER A 113 16.29 -16.19 -14.83
CA SER A 113 15.27 -15.26 -15.38
C SER A 113 14.68 -15.69 -16.73
N ASP A 114 15.33 -16.65 -17.42
CA ASP A 114 14.90 -17.17 -18.72
C ASP A 114 13.71 -18.13 -18.61
N VAL A 115 13.40 -18.61 -17.40
CA VAL A 115 12.26 -19.51 -17.18
C VAL A 115 10.95 -18.72 -17.28
N ASN A 116 10.04 -19.22 -18.10
CA ASN A 116 8.71 -18.63 -18.21
C ASN A 116 7.95 -18.77 -16.88
N ALA A 117 7.57 -17.63 -16.30
CA ALA A 117 6.77 -17.60 -15.06
C ALA A 117 5.47 -18.40 -15.13
N GLY A 118 4.94 -18.64 -16.34
CA GLY A 118 3.78 -19.49 -16.58
C GLY A 118 4.03 -20.96 -16.23
N ILE A 119 5.26 -21.47 -16.43
CA ILE A 119 5.65 -22.83 -16.04
C ILE A 119 5.56 -22.96 -14.51
N ILE A 120 6.19 -22.03 -13.79
CA ILE A 120 6.16 -22.00 -12.32
C ILE A 120 4.72 -21.94 -11.82
N GLU A 121 3.89 -21.07 -12.42
CA GLU A 121 2.48 -20.92 -12.08
C GLU A 121 1.68 -22.22 -12.24
N ILE A 122 1.89 -22.96 -13.34
CA ILE A 122 1.21 -24.25 -13.58
C ILE A 122 1.71 -25.32 -12.63
N VAL A 123 3.01 -25.38 -12.36
CA VAL A 123 3.58 -26.30 -11.38
C VAL A 123 2.99 -26.05 -9.99
N ILE A 124 2.87 -24.81 -9.55
CA ILE A 124 2.19 -24.45 -8.28
C ILE A 124 0.72 -24.89 -8.32
N GLN A 125 0.01 -24.57 -9.41
CA GLN A 125 -1.41 -24.89 -9.55
C GLN A 125 -1.67 -26.41 -9.64
N SER A 126 -0.68 -27.20 -10.02
CA SER A 126 -0.81 -28.66 -10.13
C SER A 126 -0.78 -29.37 -8.77
N ASP A 127 -0.38 -28.69 -7.69
CA ASP A 127 -0.49 -29.23 -6.34
C ASP A 127 -1.94 -29.34 -5.88
N PHE A 128 -2.29 -30.46 -5.24
CA PHE A 128 -3.66 -30.76 -4.83
C PHE A 128 -4.14 -29.93 -3.63
N GLU A 129 -3.21 -29.41 -2.84
CA GLU A 129 -3.53 -28.57 -1.68
C GLU A 129 -3.68 -27.09 -2.04
N ILE A 130 -3.21 -26.68 -3.22
CA ILE A 130 -3.15 -25.29 -3.65
C ILE A 130 -4.24 -25.02 -4.70
N VAL A 131 -5.00 -23.96 -4.48
CA VAL A 131 -6.03 -23.51 -5.41
C VAL A 131 -5.70 -22.11 -5.89
N LYS A 132 -5.72 -21.93 -7.21
CA LYS A 132 -5.60 -20.60 -7.81
C LYS A 132 -6.95 -19.88 -7.82
N SER A 133 -6.98 -18.64 -7.37
CA SER A 133 -8.17 -17.80 -7.41
C SER A 133 -8.59 -17.50 -8.85
N LYS A 134 -9.89 -17.37 -9.08
CA LYS A 134 -10.41 -16.79 -10.33
C LYS A 134 -10.34 -15.27 -10.23
N PRO A 135 -9.84 -14.57 -11.27
CA PRO A 135 -9.81 -13.12 -11.27
C PRO A 135 -11.23 -12.56 -11.14
N LYS A 136 -11.39 -11.57 -10.27
CA LYS A 136 -12.62 -10.80 -10.07
C LYS A 136 -12.26 -9.33 -10.01
N ASN A 137 -13.20 -8.45 -10.36
CA ASN A 137 -12.99 -7.01 -10.27
C ASN A 137 -12.64 -6.61 -8.82
N GLY A 138 -11.57 -5.84 -8.66
CA GLY A 138 -11.09 -5.37 -7.36
C GLY A 138 -10.26 -6.38 -6.56
N THR A 139 -9.92 -7.55 -7.17
CA THR A 139 -9.02 -8.53 -6.53
C THR A 139 -7.87 -8.91 -7.46
N LYS A 140 -6.67 -8.98 -6.90
CA LYS A 140 -5.48 -9.51 -7.57
C LYS A 140 -5.59 -11.04 -7.67
N THR A 141 -4.86 -11.65 -8.58
CA THR A 141 -4.75 -13.13 -8.64
C THR A 141 -3.90 -13.63 -7.46
N PHE A 142 -4.36 -14.67 -6.80
CA PHE A 142 -3.68 -15.26 -5.64
C PHE A 142 -3.85 -16.78 -5.59
N PHE A 143 -2.98 -17.42 -4.83
CA PHE A 143 -3.08 -18.82 -4.45
C PHE A 143 -3.52 -18.96 -3.00
N TYR A 144 -4.28 -19.99 -2.71
CA TYR A 144 -4.73 -20.28 -1.36
C TYR A 144 -4.84 -21.77 -1.10
N LYS A 145 -4.73 -22.18 0.16
CA LYS A 145 -4.91 -23.59 0.54
C LYS A 145 -6.36 -24.02 0.37
N GLN A 146 -6.58 -25.21 -0.13
CA GLN A 146 -7.90 -25.79 -0.36
C GLN A 146 -8.77 -25.79 0.93
N LYS A 147 -8.13 -25.89 2.10
CA LYS A 147 -8.81 -25.82 3.41
C LYS A 147 -9.39 -24.45 3.74
N ILE A 148 -8.92 -23.39 3.06
CA ILE A 148 -9.40 -22.01 3.33
C ILE A 148 -10.55 -21.70 2.39
N SER A 149 -11.69 -21.32 2.96
CA SER A 149 -12.83 -20.91 2.17
C SER A 149 -12.61 -19.51 1.57
N PRO A 150 -12.80 -19.32 0.26
CA PRO A 150 -12.80 -17.97 -0.33
C PRO A 150 -13.80 -17.02 0.31
N LYS A 151 -14.90 -17.56 0.87
CA LYS A 151 -15.88 -16.76 1.62
C LYS A 151 -15.27 -16.15 2.88
N LEU A 152 -14.33 -16.86 3.54
CA LEU A 152 -13.64 -16.35 4.73
C LEU A 152 -12.74 -15.16 4.36
N ILE A 153 -11.96 -15.26 3.25
CA ILE A 153 -11.12 -14.18 2.75
C ILE A 153 -11.96 -12.93 2.47
N MET A 154 -13.10 -13.08 1.79
CA MET A 154 -14.01 -11.98 1.52
C MET A 154 -14.66 -11.42 2.80
N ALA A 155 -14.96 -12.26 3.81
CA ALA A 155 -15.51 -11.82 5.08
C ALA A 155 -14.48 -10.99 5.87
N ILE A 156 -13.20 -11.39 5.90
CA ILE A 156 -12.11 -10.63 6.51
C ILE A 156 -12.02 -9.24 5.87
N HIS A 157 -11.96 -9.17 4.55
CA HIS A 157 -11.95 -7.91 3.81
C HIS A 157 -13.16 -7.03 4.13
N SER A 158 -14.37 -7.58 4.08
CA SER A 158 -15.60 -6.84 4.37
C SER A 158 -15.60 -6.23 5.77
N GLU A 159 -15.11 -6.98 6.77
CA GLU A 159 -15.00 -6.47 8.15
C GLU A 159 -13.91 -5.39 8.26
N ALA A 160 -12.74 -5.56 7.61
CA ALA A 160 -11.70 -4.54 7.56
C ALA A 160 -12.22 -3.23 6.96
N VAL A 161 -12.89 -3.30 5.81
CA VAL A 161 -13.47 -2.12 5.15
C VAL A 161 -14.52 -1.42 6.04
N LYS A 162 -15.35 -2.18 6.77
CA LYS A 162 -16.32 -1.59 7.70
C LYS A 162 -15.65 -0.85 8.86
N ILE A 163 -14.59 -1.44 9.44
CA ILE A 163 -13.83 -0.84 10.54
C ILE A 163 -13.16 0.45 10.06
N LEU A 164 -12.44 0.40 8.94
CA LEU A 164 -11.76 1.53 8.36
C LEU A 164 -12.73 2.67 8.00
N ARG A 165 -13.89 2.35 7.39
CA ARG A 165 -14.92 3.36 7.08
C ARG A 165 -15.52 4.00 8.34
N LYS A 166 -15.63 3.26 9.45
CA LYS A 166 -16.11 3.79 10.73
C LYS A 166 -15.08 4.75 11.33
N LYS A 167 -13.79 4.42 11.27
CA LYS A 167 -12.71 5.26 11.78
C LYS A 167 -12.50 6.51 10.90
N LYS A 168 -12.77 6.42 9.60
CA LYS A 168 -12.59 7.49 8.58
C LYS A 168 -11.16 7.99 8.43
N ASP A 169 -10.19 7.27 8.96
CA ASP A 169 -8.77 7.60 8.94
C ASP A 169 -7.93 6.32 8.87
N VAL A 170 -6.62 6.47 8.55
CA VAL A 170 -5.66 5.38 8.61
C VAL A 170 -5.61 4.75 10.00
N MET A 171 -5.22 3.50 10.05
CA MET A 171 -5.18 2.71 11.27
C MET A 171 -3.88 1.91 11.33
N GLU A 172 -3.36 1.67 12.53
CA GLU A 172 -2.26 0.72 12.69
C GLU A 172 -2.73 -0.69 12.32
N MET A 173 -1.90 -1.43 11.59
CA MET A 173 -2.24 -2.78 11.14
C MET A 173 -2.55 -3.70 12.32
N ASP A 174 -1.76 -3.61 13.40
CA ASP A 174 -1.94 -4.44 14.58
C ASP A 174 -3.28 -4.17 15.29
N GLU A 175 -3.67 -2.89 15.40
CA GLU A 175 -4.99 -2.51 15.94
C GLU A 175 -6.13 -3.12 15.10
N LEU A 176 -6.04 -3.00 13.77
CA LEU A 176 -7.03 -3.57 12.86
C LEU A 176 -7.14 -5.09 13.01
N TYR A 177 -5.98 -5.78 13.08
CA TYR A 177 -5.96 -7.24 13.18
C TYR A 177 -6.57 -7.74 14.49
N ILE A 178 -6.27 -7.09 15.61
CA ILE A 178 -6.88 -7.41 16.92
C ILE A 178 -8.40 -7.24 16.86
N VAL A 179 -8.88 -6.15 16.29
CA VAL A 179 -10.33 -5.91 16.17
C VAL A 179 -11.00 -6.96 15.29
N ILE A 180 -10.37 -7.35 14.17
CA ILE A 180 -10.89 -8.41 13.30
C ILE A 180 -10.90 -9.75 14.04
N GLN A 181 -9.79 -10.14 14.69
CA GLN A 181 -9.70 -11.39 15.44
C GLN A 181 -10.78 -11.49 16.50
N ASN A 182 -11.01 -10.44 17.29
CA ASN A 182 -12.05 -10.40 18.30
C ASN A 182 -13.45 -10.61 17.71
N LYS A 183 -13.76 -9.97 16.58
CA LYS A 183 -15.04 -10.15 15.89
C LYS A 183 -15.27 -11.57 15.36
N PHE A 184 -14.21 -12.19 14.82
CA PHE A 184 -14.32 -13.57 14.34
C PHE A 184 -14.38 -14.57 15.49
N SER A 185 -13.66 -14.34 16.59
CA SER A 185 -13.72 -15.16 17.80
C SER A 185 -15.13 -15.16 18.43
N GLN A 186 -15.83 -14.01 18.42
CA GLN A 186 -17.24 -13.93 18.85
C GLN A 186 -18.17 -14.78 17.97
N LYS A 187 -17.79 -15.08 16.73
CA LYS A 187 -18.52 -15.97 15.81
C LYS A 187 -18.05 -17.43 15.89
N GLY A 188 -17.19 -17.79 16.84
CA GLY A 188 -16.63 -19.12 17.00
C GLY A 188 -15.54 -19.47 15.96
N LEU A 189 -15.01 -18.49 15.23
CA LEU A 189 -13.98 -18.69 14.21
C LEU A 189 -12.63 -18.11 14.68
N LYS A 190 -11.61 -18.96 14.77
CA LYS A 190 -10.24 -18.52 15.06
C LYS A 190 -9.55 -18.14 13.78
N VAL A 191 -9.14 -16.87 13.65
CA VAL A 191 -8.43 -16.35 12.48
C VAL A 191 -7.05 -15.84 12.93
N GLU A 192 -5.99 -16.33 12.29
CA GLU A 192 -4.62 -15.92 12.60
C GLU A 192 -4.29 -14.58 11.97
N LYS A 193 -3.36 -13.83 12.59
CA LYS A 193 -2.90 -12.54 12.11
C LYS A 193 -2.32 -12.63 10.69
N THR A 194 -1.53 -13.67 10.42
CA THR A 194 -0.93 -13.93 9.11
C THR A 194 -1.97 -14.14 8.02
N LEU A 195 -3.07 -14.85 8.31
CA LEU A 195 -4.18 -15.02 7.36
C LEU A 195 -4.93 -13.71 7.11
N ILE A 196 -5.13 -12.88 8.14
CA ILE A 196 -5.74 -11.55 7.96
C ILE A 196 -4.87 -10.70 7.05
N ASP A 197 -3.58 -10.62 7.37
CA ASP A 197 -2.60 -9.82 6.64
C ASP A 197 -2.56 -10.18 5.15
N SER A 198 -2.39 -11.46 4.85
CA SER A 198 -2.35 -11.98 3.47
C SER A 198 -3.68 -11.84 2.74
N SER A 199 -4.80 -12.02 3.45
CA SER A 199 -6.14 -11.83 2.88
C SER A 199 -6.37 -10.38 2.46
N LEU A 200 -5.88 -9.40 3.22
CA LEU A 200 -6.05 -7.99 2.87
C LEU A 200 -5.16 -7.56 1.69
N GLU A 201 -4.00 -8.19 1.48
CA GLU A 201 -3.14 -7.94 0.31
C GLU A 201 -3.81 -8.29 -1.04
N VAL A 202 -4.76 -9.19 -1.02
CA VAL A 202 -5.47 -9.66 -2.23
C VAL A 202 -6.33 -8.56 -2.85
N PHE A 203 -6.82 -7.60 -2.07
CA PHE A 203 -7.78 -6.59 -2.51
C PHE A 203 -7.08 -5.29 -2.92
N GLU A 204 -7.54 -4.69 -4.03
CA GLU A 204 -7.00 -3.46 -4.59
C GLU A 204 -7.45 -2.20 -3.84
N ASP A 205 -8.55 -2.29 -3.08
CA ASP A 205 -9.11 -1.16 -2.36
C ASP A 205 -8.48 -0.93 -0.99
N ILE A 206 -7.59 -1.81 -0.54
CA ILE A 206 -6.82 -1.69 0.69
C ILE A 206 -5.34 -1.48 0.37
N VAL A 207 -4.73 -0.50 1.03
CA VAL A 207 -3.31 -0.20 0.92
C VAL A 207 -2.66 -0.30 2.29
N LYS A 208 -1.55 -1.04 2.35
CA LYS A 208 -0.62 -1.04 3.47
C LYS A 208 0.43 0.03 3.22
N TRP A 209 0.73 0.80 4.23
CA TRP A 209 1.66 1.92 4.18
C TRP A 209 2.92 1.64 5.00
N GLU A 210 3.96 2.43 4.73
CA GLU A 210 5.11 2.53 5.64
C GLU A 210 4.61 2.86 7.06
N GLU A 211 5.39 2.59 8.08
CA GLU A 211 5.02 2.81 9.50
C GLU A 211 3.87 1.92 10.03
N ASN A 212 3.65 0.73 9.44
CA ASN A 212 2.62 -0.21 9.90
C ASN A 212 1.18 0.32 9.81
N LEU A 213 0.90 1.24 8.87
CA LEU A 213 -0.42 1.83 8.67
C LEU A 213 -1.18 1.13 7.54
N ILE A 214 -2.51 1.08 7.67
CA ILE A 214 -3.43 0.52 6.68
C ILE A 214 -4.63 1.45 6.46
N GLY A 215 -5.12 1.50 5.23
CA GLY A 215 -6.27 2.33 4.87
C GLY A 215 -6.88 1.95 3.52
N LEU A 216 -7.89 2.71 3.11
CA LEU A 216 -8.56 2.50 1.82
C LEU A 216 -7.88 3.32 0.72
N THR A 217 -7.61 2.69 -0.43
CA THR A 217 -6.96 3.30 -1.60
C THR A 217 -7.65 4.59 -2.09
N ARG A 218 -8.97 4.69 -1.88
CA ARG A 218 -9.74 5.88 -2.26
C ARG A 218 -9.58 7.07 -1.33
N TRP A 219 -8.91 6.91 -0.19
CA TRP A 219 -8.64 8.02 0.70
C TRP A 219 -7.52 8.90 0.14
N LYS A 220 -7.77 10.21 0.07
CA LYS A 220 -6.82 11.20 -0.48
C LYS A 220 -5.47 11.22 0.22
N ILE A 221 -5.46 10.85 1.50
CA ILE A 221 -4.26 10.73 2.33
C ILE A 221 -3.32 9.63 1.84
N LEU A 222 -3.85 8.56 1.25
CA LEU A 222 -3.10 7.39 0.78
C LEU A 222 -2.86 7.37 -0.74
N ASN A 223 -3.64 8.15 -1.48
CA ASN A 223 -3.51 8.29 -2.93
C ASN A 223 -3.76 9.75 -3.32
N PRO A 224 -2.82 10.65 -3.02
CA PRO A 224 -2.97 12.06 -3.30
C PRO A 224 -2.90 12.32 -4.80
N LYS A 225 -4.03 12.65 -5.42
CA LYS A 225 -4.12 12.94 -6.87
C LYS A 225 -3.88 14.41 -7.19
N THR A 226 -4.39 15.31 -6.35
CA THR A 226 -4.23 16.76 -6.57
C THR A 226 -2.96 17.28 -5.90
N LEU A 227 -2.43 18.38 -6.40
CA LEU A 227 -1.27 19.04 -5.82
C LEU A 227 -1.48 19.40 -4.33
N LYS A 228 -2.67 19.86 -4.00
CA LYS A 228 -3.11 20.07 -2.61
C LYS A 228 -2.97 18.80 -1.76
N ASP A 229 -3.52 17.68 -2.27
CA ASP A 229 -3.52 16.42 -1.51
C ASP A 229 -2.07 15.90 -1.33
N LYS A 230 -1.20 16.04 -2.36
CA LYS A 230 0.23 15.71 -2.30
C LYS A 230 0.97 16.55 -1.27
N THR A 231 0.69 17.86 -1.23
CA THR A 231 1.28 18.77 -0.25
C THR A 231 0.85 18.43 1.17
N VAL A 232 -0.45 18.18 1.39
CA VAL A 232 -0.99 17.76 2.70
C VAL A 232 -0.37 16.44 3.13
N TYR A 233 -0.22 15.50 2.21
CA TYR A 233 0.41 14.21 2.45
C TYR A 233 1.85 14.36 2.96
N VAL A 234 2.70 15.08 2.20
CA VAL A 234 4.10 15.30 2.56
C VAL A 234 4.22 16.00 3.92
N MET A 235 3.45 17.05 4.14
CA MET A 235 3.49 17.77 5.42
C MET A 235 3.04 16.90 6.59
N ASN A 236 2.02 16.04 6.43
CA ASN A 236 1.61 15.11 7.48
C ASN A 236 2.65 14.02 7.75
N LYS A 237 3.40 13.58 6.71
CA LYS A 237 4.48 12.60 6.86
C LYS A 237 5.67 13.18 7.61
N GLU A 238 6.12 14.37 7.24
CA GLU A 238 7.27 15.02 7.88
C GLU A 238 6.94 15.62 9.25
N LYS A 239 5.67 15.94 9.54
CA LYS A 239 5.16 16.50 10.80
C LYS A 239 5.84 17.80 11.25
N ILE A 240 6.47 18.53 10.33
CA ILE A 240 7.15 19.80 10.58
C ILE A 240 6.71 20.85 9.57
N PRO A 241 6.73 22.15 9.96
CA PRO A 241 6.60 23.24 9.01
C PRO A 241 7.76 23.24 8.01
N MET A 242 7.45 23.51 6.74
CA MET A 242 8.44 23.39 5.67
C MET A 242 8.45 24.59 4.75
N HIS A 243 9.62 24.89 4.18
CA HIS A 243 9.77 25.84 3.10
C HIS A 243 9.13 25.27 1.81
N PHE A 244 8.50 26.11 0.99
CA PHE A 244 7.79 25.64 -0.21
C PHE A 244 8.68 24.88 -1.20
N ILE A 245 9.99 25.17 -1.25
CA ILE A 245 10.97 24.43 -2.06
C ILE A 245 11.14 23.02 -1.49
N ASP A 246 11.26 22.87 -0.17
CA ASP A 246 11.45 21.57 0.46
C ASP A 246 10.19 20.71 0.30
N ILE A 247 9.00 21.31 0.35
CA ILE A 247 7.75 20.62 0.05
C ILE A 247 7.78 20.06 -1.39
N ALA A 248 8.23 20.83 -2.38
CA ALA A 248 8.34 20.37 -3.75
C ALA A 248 9.32 19.19 -3.89
N ASN A 249 10.50 19.29 -3.25
CA ASN A 249 11.50 18.22 -3.25
C ASN A 249 10.97 16.95 -2.58
N LYS A 250 10.30 17.08 -1.45
CA LYS A 250 9.70 15.96 -0.72
C LYS A 250 8.54 15.30 -1.47
N ILE A 251 7.77 16.04 -2.25
CA ILE A 251 6.76 15.46 -3.16
C ILE A 251 7.46 14.58 -4.20
N THR A 252 8.56 15.03 -4.77
CA THR A 252 9.33 14.24 -5.75
C THR A 252 9.94 13.00 -5.09
N GLU A 253 10.50 13.13 -3.90
CA GLU A 253 11.13 12.04 -3.16
C GLU A 253 10.11 10.95 -2.76
N HIS A 254 8.96 11.34 -2.22
CA HIS A 254 7.98 10.39 -1.66
C HIS A 254 6.97 9.85 -2.68
N LEU A 255 6.65 10.61 -3.72
CA LEU A 255 5.58 10.27 -4.67
C LEU A 255 6.09 10.02 -6.10
N GLY A 256 7.40 10.29 -6.37
CA GLY A 256 7.98 10.17 -7.70
C GLY A 256 7.48 11.22 -8.71
N ASP A 257 6.67 12.18 -8.28
CA ASP A 257 6.07 13.19 -9.13
C ASP A 257 6.92 14.46 -9.17
N THR A 258 7.43 14.82 -10.35
CA THR A 258 8.12 16.10 -10.54
C THR A 258 7.12 17.25 -10.55
N VAL A 259 7.24 18.17 -9.61
CA VAL A 259 6.36 19.33 -9.49
C VAL A 259 7.16 20.62 -9.57
N LYS A 260 6.66 21.59 -10.37
CA LYS A 260 7.29 22.92 -10.44
C LYS A 260 7.09 23.66 -9.11
N VAL A 261 8.19 24.16 -8.54
CA VAL A 261 8.23 24.86 -7.24
C VAL A 261 7.23 26.03 -7.18
N ASN A 262 7.13 26.81 -8.26
CA ASN A 262 6.18 27.93 -8.34
C ASN A 262 4.72 27.47 -8.28
N THR A 263 4.41 26.27 -8.78
CA THR A 263 3.05 25.73 -8.73
C THR A 263 2.67 25.34 -7.29
N ILE A 264 3.63 24.77 -6.53
CA ILE A 264 3.46 24.51 -5.10
C ILE A 264 3.22 25.80 -4.36
N HIS A 265 4.06 26.83 -4.59
CA HIS A 265 3.91 28.10 -3.90
C HIS A 265 2.53 28.74 -4.14
N ASN A 266 2.04 28.73 -5.37
CA ASN A 266 0.71 29.23 -5.70
C ASN A 266 -0.41 28.43 -5.03
N GLU A 267 -0.27 27.10 -4.91
CA GLU A 267 -1.23 26.24 -4.23
C GLU A 267 -1.26 26.53 -2.72
N LEU A 268 -0.10 26.71 -2.10
CA LEU A 268 0.01 27.03 -0.67
C LEU A 268 -0.65 28.39 -0.32
N ILE A 269 -0.54 29.38 -1.22
CA ILE A 269 -1.18 30.70 -1.03
C ILE A 269 -2.71 30.63 -1.21
N ARG A 270 -3.16 29.90 -2.23
CA ARG A 270 -4.59 29.84 -2.59
C ARG A 270 -5.42 29.00 -1.64
N ASN A 271 -4.81 28.03 -0.98
CA ASN A 271 -5.55 27.00 -0.25
C ASN A 271 -5.56 27.26 1.25
N ASN A 272 -6.76 27.43 1.80
CA ASN A 272 -6.98 27.70 3.24
C ASN A 272 -6.54 26.55 4.19
N ASN A 273 -6.07 25.42 3.67
CA ASN A 273 -5.51 24.34 4.50
C ASN A 273 -4.10 24.65 4.98
N PHE A 274 -3.42 25.60 4.36
CA PHE A 274 -2.05 25.95 4.66
C PHE A 274 -1.99 27.33 5.31
N VAL A 275 -1.03 27.49 6.21
CA VAL A 275 -0.79 28.74 6.94
C VAL A 275 0.67 29.12 6.78
N LEU A 276 0.93 30.34 6.37
CA LEU A 276 2.27 30.92 6.33
C LEU A 276 2.68 31.31 7.75
N ILE A 277 3.75 30.69 8.27
CA ILE A 277 4.21 30.90 9.67
C ILE A 277 5.58 31.58 9.76
N GLY A 278 6.32 31.66 8.67
CA GLY A 278 7.62 32.28 8.57
C GLY A 278 7.90 32.74 7.13
N ARG A 279 9.12 33.20 6.86
CA ARG A 279 9.51 33.60 5.48
C ARG A 279 9.48 32.38 4.57
N TRP A 280 8.37 32.24 3.79
CA TRP A 280 8.14 31.14 2.86
C TRP A 280 8.01 29.75 3.50
N ILE A 281 7.81 29.71 4.83
CA ILE A 281 7.58 28.49 5.60
C ILE A 281 6.08 28.34 5.84
N TYR A 282 5.56 27.17 5.50
CA TYR A 282 4.14 26.83 5.60
C TYR A 282 3.91 25.70 6.61
N ALA A 283 2.77 25.74 7.24
CA ALA A 283 2.26 24.69 8.13
C ALA A 283 0.83 24.30 7.73
N LEU A 284 0.37 23.15 8.17
CA LEU A 284 -1.04 22.80 8.02
C LEU A 284 -1.87 23.56 9.06
N LYS A 285 -3.01 24.08 8.66
CA LYS A 285 -3.96 24.75 9.56
C LYS A 285 -4.44 23.82 10.69
N SER A 286 -4.50 22.52 10.45
CA SER A 286 -4.82 21.49 11.44
C SER A 286 -3.78 21.35 12.57
N TRP A 287 -2.58 21.88 12.41
CA TRP A 287 -1.52 21.83 13.41
C TRP A 287 -1.56 22.95 14.45
N TRP A 288 -2.68 23.65 14.54
CA TRP A 288 -2.92 24.73 15.52
C TRP A 288 -2.05 25.99 15.33
N PHE A 289 -1.43 26.17 14.16
CA PHE A 289 -0.76 27.42 13.83
C PHE A 289 -1.76 28.51 13.45
N ASN A 290 -1.59 29.69 14.04
CA ASN A 290 -2.43 30.84 13.76
C ASN A 290 -2.01 31.53 12.46
N SER A 291 -2.97 31.82 11.60
CA SER A 291 -2.77 32.70 10.43
C SER A 291 -2.68 34.15 10.86
N GLY A 292 -1.93 34.97 10.11
CA GLY A 292 -1.80 36.38 10.35
C GLY A 292 -0.34 36.85 10.50
N THR A 293 -0.11 38.06 10.89
CA THR A 293 1.22 38.65 11.16
C THR A 293 1.74 38.20 12.54
N VAL A 294 3.02 38.45 12.82
CA VAL A 294 3.56 38.24 14.18
C VAL A 294 2.79 39.06 15.22
N LEU A 295 2.36 40.27 14.85
CA LEU A 295 1.53 41.10 15.68
C LEU A 295 0.18 40.45 16.03
N ASP A 296 -0.48 39.82 15.03
CA ASP A 296 -1.76 39.15 15.25
C ASP A 296 -1.62 37.98 16.23
N VAL A 297 -0.51 37.25 16.17
CA VAL A 297 -0.23 36.17 17.12
C VAL A 297 0.03 36.70 18.52
N ILE A 298 0.78 37.81 18.65
CA ILE A 298 0.99 38.48 19.94
C ILE A 298 -0.34 38.93 20.53
N VAL A 299 -1.19 39.60 19.74
CA VAL A 299 -2.53 40.04 20.15
C VAL A 299 -3.38 38.85 20.61
N TRP A 300 -3.34 37.74 19.89
CA TRP A 300 -4.08 36.52 20.26
C TRP A 300 -3.57 35.94 21.59
N VAL A 301 -2.23 35.85 21.78
CA VAL A 301 -1.64 35.42 23.05
C VAL A 301 -2.08 36.27 24.21
N LEU A 302 -1.98 37.59 24.06
CA LEU A 302 -2.39 38.55 25.10
C LEU A 302 -3.91 38.53 25.38
N LYS A 303 -4.74 38.32 24.33
CA LYS A 303 -6.19 38.12 24.50
C LYS A 303 -6.52 36.85 25.28
N LYS A 304 -5.82 35.76 25.03
CA LYS A 304 -6.11 34.48 25.66
C LYS A 304 -5.80 34.50 27.17
N GLU A 305 -4.75 35.18 27.56
CA GLU A 305 -4.28 35.15 28.96
C GLU A 305 -4.96 36.20 29.83
N TRP A 306 -5.58 37.25 29.24
CA TRP A 306 -6.31 38.31 29.92
C TRP A 306 -5.55 39.04 31.03
N LYS A 307 -4.24 38.95 31.08
CA LYS A 307 -3.34 39.58 32.06
C LYS A 307 -2.09 40.12 31.39
N PRO A 308 -1.43 41.11 32.00
CA PRO A 308 -0.12 41.56 31.54
C PRO A 308 0.87 40.44 31.57
N MET A 309 1.68 40.29 30.50
CA MET A 309 2.67 39.26 30.36
C MET A 309 4.07 39.84 30.17
N SER A 310 5.09 39.11 30.65
CA SER A 310 6.47 39.51 30.43
C SER A 310 6.89 39.26 28.95
N THR A 311 7.90 40.01 28.51
CA THR A 311 8.47 39.88 27.17
C THR A 311 8.88 38.44 26.84
N ASP A 312 9.49 37.75 27.83
CA ASP A 312 9.98 36.39 27.66
C ASP A 312 8.85 35.37 27.58
N GLU A 313 7.81 35.51 28.40
CA GLU A 313 6.60 34.68 28.34
C GLU A 313 5.87 34.81 26.99
N ILE A 314 5.75 36.05 26.49
CA ILE A 314 5.16 36.32 25.18
C ILE A 314 6.02 35.69 24.09
N ALA A 315 7.35 35.88 24.15
CA ALA A 315 8.27 35.32 23.17
C ALA A 315 8.21 33.79 23.16
N GLU A 316 8.19 33.14 24.31
CA GLU A 316 8.07 31.68 24.41
C GLU A 316 6.77 31.16 23.76
N LYS A 317 5.64 31.81 24.07
CA LYS A 317 4.35 31.40 23.51
C LYS A 317 4.23 31.66 22.00
N VAL A 318 4.78 32.77 21.51
CA VAL A 318 4.82 33.11 20.08
C VAL A 318 5.73 32.12 19.31
N LEU A 319 6.90 31.79 19.86
CA LEU A 319 7.82 30.83 19.24
C LEU A 319 7.28 29.42 19.18
N LYS A 320 6.38 29.02 20.10
CA LYS A 320 5.65 27.76 20.01
C LYS A 320 4.70 27.68 18.79
N THR A 321 4.26 28.86 18.30
CA THR A 321 3.27 28.95 17.21
C THR A 321 3.83 29.52 15.91
N ARG A 322 5.04 30.08 15.94
CA ARG A 322 5.68 30.71 14.78
C ARG A 322 7.20 30.58 14.81
N ASP A 323 7.77 30.32 13.65
CA ASP A 323 9.20 30.34 13.44
C ASP A 323 9.64 31.79 13.07
N VAL A 324 9.98 32.58 14.09
CA VAL A 324 10.46 33.95 13.94
C VAL A 324 11.59 34.26 14.91
N LYS A 325 12.44 35.23 14.58
CA LYS A 325 13.49 35.67 15.49
C LYS A 325 12.87 36.43 16.69
N LYS A 326 13.41 36.27 17.89
CA LYS A 326 12.99 37.01 19.10
C LYS A 326 12.99 38.51 18.87
N THR A 327 13.97 39.02 18.12
CA THR A 327 14.04 40.47 17.76
C THR A 327 12.79 40.95 17.02
N THR A 328 12.20 40.13 16.14
CA THR A 328 10.96 40.46 15.42
C THR A 328 9.78 40.55 16.40
N ILE A 329 9.73 39.68 17.41
CA ILE A 329 8.69 39.74 18.45
C ILE A 329 8.83 41.05 19.26
N TYR A 330 10.06 41.39 19.69
CA TYR A 330 10.34 42.60 20.42
C TYR A 330 10.00 43.86 19.65
N MET A 331 10.27 43.90 18.33
CA MET A 331 9.87 45.02 17.46
C MET A 331 8.34 45.16 17.39
N ASN A 332 7.60 44.04 17.29
CA ASN A 332 6.13 44.09 17.26
C ASN A 332 5.51 44.49 18.61
N LEU A 333 6.16 44.17 19.74
CA LEU A 333 5.71 44.61 21.07
C LEU A 333 5.82 46.13 21.25
N GLN A 334 6.59 46.83 20.39
CA GLN A 334 6.69 48.29 20.41
C GLN A 334 5.54 48.99 19.66
N ASN A 335 4.61 48.26 19.07
CA ASN A 335 3.45 48.84 18.40
C ASN A 335 2.45 49.42 19.39
N LYS A 336 2.57 50.71 19.61
CA LYS A 336 1.76 51.47 20.56
C LYS A 336 0.28 51.64 20.17
N GLU A 337 -0.11 51.29 18.97
CA GLU A 337 -1.50 51.33 18.51
C GLU A 337 -2.35 50.22 19.16
N VAL A 338 -1.77 49.06 19.37
CA VAL A 338 -2.48 47.84 19.79
C VAL A 338 -2.01 47.33 21.15
N ILE A 339 -0.73 47.57 21.50
CA ILE A 339 -0.06 47.05 22.69
C ILE A 339 0.38 48.24 23.59
N GLU A 340 0.12 48.12 24.87
CA GLU A 340 0.64 49.06 25.86
C GLU A 340 1.60 48.38 26.84
N ARG A 341 2.63 49.08 27.25
CA ARG A 341 3.58 48.67 28.27
C ARG A 341 3.10 49.11 29.65
N VAL A 342 2.83 48.14 30.53
CA VAL A 342 2.31 48.37 31.88
C VAL A 342 3.46 48.60 32.85
N TRP A 343 4.49 47.74 32.82
CA TRP A 343 5.70 47.85 33.64
C TRP A 343 6.96 47.55 32.81
N ARG A 344 8.12 47.65 33.44
CA ARG A 344 9.36 47.29 32.79
C ARG A 344 9.27 45.82 32.33
N ASN A 345 9.31 45.58 30.99
CA ASN A 345 9.19 44.30 30.33
C ASN A 345 7.83 43.61 30.42
N PHE A 346 6.75 44.25 30.82
CA PHE A 346 5.39 43.70 30.80
C PHE A 346 4.48 44.49 29.85
N TYR A 347 3.74 43.72 29.06
CA TYR A 347 2.87 44.24 28.02
C TYR A 347 1.45 43.67 28.14
N GLN A 348 0.46 44.45 27.74
CA GLN A 348 -0.94 44.09 27.63
C GLN A 348 -1.56 44.69 26.37
N LEU A 349 -2.77 44.28 26.04
CA LEU A 349 -3.52 44.94 24.97
C LEU A 349 -4.02 46.28 25.44
N LYS A 350 -3.91 47.26 24.55
CA LYS A 350 -4.51 48.55 24.76
C LYS A 350 -6.03 48.42 24.78
N LYS A 351 -6.69 48.99 25.79
CA LYS A 351 -8.14 48.99 25.93
C LYS A 351 -8.83 49.84 24.87
#